data_00092912e29cbb989d03864892524488
#
_entry.id   00092912e29cbb989d03864892524488
#
_cell.length_a   1.000
_cell.length_b   1.000
_cell.length_c   1.000
_cell.angle_alpha   90.00
_cell.angle_beta   90.00
_cell.angle_gamma   90.00
#
_symmetry.space_group_name_H-M   'P 1'
#
loop_
_entity.id
_entity.type
_entity.pdbx_description
1 polymer ?
#
loop_
_entity_poly.entity_id
_entity_poly.type
_entity_poly.pdbx_seq_one_letter_code
_entity_poly.pdbx_strand_id
1 'polypeptide(L)'
;MKDSIVVTDGLTKRYGEHIAVDDVRMRVAAGEIYGFLGPNGAGKTTTLRMLVGLIRPSAGTATVAGHAPGAPAVVRRIGVLIEGPGFYPYLSGRDNLRVLAKYRGLGRDDLEDALDRVGLADRADDKFRTYSLGMKQRLGVGAALLGRPDLLILDEPTNGLDPQGMAEMRELITALAGDGHTVLLSSHMLSEVQEICDRVGVISHGKLLAESTVAELRGASSLLLRAEPMEVAFPAVRGVVGERAAILTASGIRIEGVDGTAPAVARAVIDAGADLLELRRDERSLEEVFFEMTSGQ
;
A
#
# COMPACT_ATOMS: atom_id res chain seq x y z
N MET A 1 -21.77 -1.44 3.40
CA MET A 1 -20.40 -1.90 3.63
C MET A 1 -19.99 -2.67 2.38
N LYS A 2 -18.86 -2.35 1.73
CA LYS A 2 -18.34 -3.17 0.62
C LYS A 2 -18.05 -4.58 1.16
N ASP A 3 -18.35 -5.62 0.38
CA ASP A 3 -18.04 -6.99 0.77
C ASP A 3 -16.53 -7.19 0.87
N SER A 4 -16.07 -7.86 1.94
CA SER A 4 -14.65 -8.14 2.12
C SER A 4 -14.22 -9.33 1.26
N ILE A 5 -13.20 -9.14 0.41
CA ILE A 5 -12.64 -10.20 -0.42
C ILE A 5 -11.57 -11.02 0.32
N VAL A 6 -10.89 -10.41 1.30
CA VAL A 6 -9.98 -11.10 2.23
C VAL A 6 -10.40 -10.80 3.65
N VAL A 7 -10.49 -11.85 4.48
CA VAL A 7 -10.72 -11.73 5.92
C VAL A 7 -9.80 -12.70 6.63
N THR A 8 -9.09 -12.22 7.65
CA THR A 8 -8.33 -13.07 8.56
C THR A 8 -8.86 -12.91 9.98
N ASP A 9 -8.86 -13.99 10.75
CA ASP A 9 -9.23 -14.00 12.16
C ASP A 9 -8.22 -14.82 12.95
N GLY A 10 -7.40 -14.12 13.73
CA GLY A 10 -6.38 -14.73 14.55
C GLY A 10 -5.27 -15.44 13.77
N LEU A 11 -5.01 -15.02 12.52
CA LEU A 11 -4.09 -15.72 11.62
C LEU A 11 -2.68 -15.73 12.22
N THR A 12 -2.17 -16.96 12.48
CA THR A 12 -0.89 -17.16 13.18
C THR A 12 -0.02 -18.16 12.44
N LYS A 13 1.29 -17.88 12.38
CA LYS A 13 2.30 -18.80 11.83
C LYS A 13 3.51 -18.91 12.74
N ARG A 14 3.80 -20.15 13.12
CA ARG A 14 4.99 -20.53 13.89
C ARG A 14 5.92 -21.40 13.07
N TYR A 15 7.20 -21.19 13.22
CA TYR A 15 8.28 -22.02 12.71
C TYR A 15 9.16 -22.43 13.91
N GLY A 16 8.90 -23.62 14.49
CA GLY A 16 9.49 -23.99 15.75
C GLY A 16 9.07 -23.01 16.87
N GLU A 17 10.03 -22.37 17.51
CA GLU A 17 9.77 -21.36 18.55
C GLU A 17 9.56 -19.95 17.98
N HIS A 18 9.95 -19.72 16.73
CA HIS A 18 9.78 -18.41 16.09
C HIS A 18 8.34 -18.18 15.64
N ILE A 19 7.72 -17.09 16.11
CA ILE A 19 6.41 -16.65 15.67
C ILE A 19 6.60 -15.61 14.56
N ALA A 20 6.36 -16.01 13.32
CA ALA A 20 6.51 -15.13 12.16
C ALA A 20 5.28 -14.24 11.92
N VAL A 21 4.09 -14.73 12.33
CA VAL A 21 2.80 -14.00 12.28
C VAL A 21 2.02 -14.36 13.52
N ASP A 22 1.47 -13.39 14.23
CA ASP A 22 0.82 -13.53 15.53
C ASP A 22 -0.52 -12.80 15.57
N ASP A 23 -1.62 -13.54 15.61
CA ASP A 23 -3.01 -13.06 15.76
C ASP A 23 -3.40 -11.96 14.76
N VAL A 24 -3.02 -12.08 13.49
CA VAL A 24 -3.35 -11.06 12.48
C VAL A 24 -4.84 -11.13 12.13
N ARG A 25 -5.54 -9.99 12.33
CA ARG A 25 -6.96 -9.76 12.02
C ARG A 25 -7.06 -8.62 11.01
N MET A 26 -7.26 -8.97 9.74
CA MET A 26 -7.21 -8.04 8.61
C MET A 26 -8.44 -8.21 7.73
N ARG A 27 -8.89 -7.11 7.12
CA ARG A 27 -10.01 -7.12 6.17
C ARG A 27 -9.67 -6.28 4.94
N VAL A 28 -9.76 -6.88 3.75
CA VAL A 28 -9.62 -6.19 2.48
C VAL A 28 -10.98 -6.14 1.81
N ALA A 29 -11.46 -4.95 1.46
CA ALA A 29 -12.73 -4.76 0.77
C ALA A 29 -12.56 -4.99 -0.74
N ALA A 30 -13.63 -5.41 -1.43
CA ALA A 30 -13.60 -5.54 -2.88
C ALA A 30 -13.43 -4.18 -3.55
N GLY A 31 -12.53 -4.11 -4.55
CA GLY A 31 -12.25 -2.92 -5.35
C GLY A 31 -11.47 -1.83 -4.62
N GLU A 32 -10.70 -2.17 -3.58
CA GLU A 32 -9.73 -1.25 -2.97
C GLU A 32 -8.29 -1.64 -3.28
N ILE A 33 -7.39 -0.70 -3.19
CA ILE A 33 -5.94 -0.94 -3.09
C ILE A 33 -5.58 -0.95 -1.61
N TYR A 34 -5.22 -2.13 -1.10
CA TYR A 34 -4.83 -2.32 0.29
C TYR A 34 -3.32 -2.50 0.40
N GLY A 35 -2.67 -1.61 1.14
CA GLY A 35 -1.24 -1.68 1.45
C GLY A 35 -0.98 -2.49 2.71
N PHE A 36 -0.13 -3.50 2.66
CA PHE A 36 0.34 -4.25 3.82
C PHE A 36 1.77 -3.82 4.15
N LEU A 37 1.90 -2.83 5.03
CA LEU A 37 3.11 -2.08 5.31
C LEU A 37 3.86 -2.62 6.51
N GLY A 38 5.18 -2.73 6.41
CA GLY A 38 6.03 -3.10 7.55
C GLY A 38 7.49 -3.32 7.15
N PRO A 39 8.41 -3.33 8.12
CA PRO A 39 9.83 -3.56 7.85
C PRO A 39 10.09 -4.97 7.29
N ASN A 40 11.31 -5.18 6.79
CA ASN A 40 11.74 -6.52 6.39
C ASN A 40 11.72 -7.46 7.59
N GLY A 41 11.21 -8.69 7.39
CA GLY A 41 11.03 -9.66 8.47
C GLY A 41 9.78 -9.45 9.35
N ALA A 42 8.94 -8.44 9.10
CA ALA A 42 7.73 -8.19 9.88
C ALA A 42 6.62 -9.25 9.74
N GLY A 43 6.74 -10.19 8.79
CA GLY A 43 5.75 -11.23 8.55
C GLY A 43 4.89 -11.03 7.30
N LYS A 44 5.14 -9.98 6.48
CA LYS A 44 4.36 -9.66 5.26
C LYS A 44 4.25 -10.84 4.30
N THR A 45 5.37 -11.28 3.73
CA THR A 45 5.41 -12.41 2.78
C THR A 45 4.83 -13.69 3.37
N THR A 46 5.07 -13.97 4.66
CA THR A 46 4.49 -15.13 5.36
C THR A 46 2.97 -15.04 5.40
N THR A 47 2.41 -13.86 5.69
CA THR A 47 0.97 -13.63 5.67
C THR A 47 0.41 -13.83 4.26
N LEU A 48 1.02 -13.22 3.23
CA LEU A 48 0.58 -13.38 1.85
C LEU A 48 0.63 -14.85 1.38
N ARG A 49 1.68 -15.59 1.74
CA ARG A 49 1.77 -17.04 1.42
C ARG A 49 0.67 -17.86 2.09
N MET A 50 0.22 -17.49 3.29
CA MET A 50 -0.94 -18.13 3.93
C MET A 50 -2.23 -17.81 3.18
N LEU A 51 -2.43 -16.56 2.76
CA LEU A 51 -3.63 -16.12 2.01
C LEU A 51 -3.77 -16.81 0.64
N VAL A 52 -2.67 -17.13 -0.01
CA VAL A 52 -2.70 -17.85 -1.31
C VAL A 52 -2.67 -19.37 -1.15
N GLY A 53 -2.56 -19.89 0.08
CA GLY A 53 -2.55 -21.31 0.37
C GLY A 53 -1.20 -22.02 0.12
N LEU A 54 -0.10 -21.27 -0.07
CA LEU A 54 1.25 -21.83 -0.21
C LEU A 54 1.79 -22.42 1.08
N ILE A 55 1.38 -21.85 2.22
CA ILE A 55 1.70 -22.39 3.55
C ILE A 55 0.43 -22.44 4.41
N ARG A 56 0.36 -23.42 5.31
CA ARG A 56 -0.76 -23.54 6.24
C ARG A 56 -0.52 -22.69 7.50
N PRO A 57 -1.53 -21.96 8.01
CA PRO A 57 -1.43 -21.31 9.31
C PRO A 57 -1.22 -22.35 10.42
N SER A 58 -0.61 -21.93 11.53
CA SER A 58 -0.48 -22.71 12.75
C SER A 58 -1.72 -22.58 13.64
N ALA A 59 -2.41 -21.43 13.57
CA ALA A 59 -3.67 -21.14 14.23
C ALA A 59 -4.43 -20.04 13.48
N GLY A 60 -5.70 -19.82 13.84
CA GLY A 60 -6.57 -18.85 13.19
C GLY A 60 -7.08 -19.31 11.83
N THR A 61 -7.80 -18.43 11.16
CA THR A 61 -8.43 -18.70 9.86
C THR A 61 -8.22 -17.56 8.89
N ALA A 62 -8.32 -17.88 7.60
CA ALA A 62 -8.41 -16.88 6.54
C ALA A 62 -9.48 -17.31 5.53
N THR A 63 -10.17 -16.33 4.96
CA THR A 63 -11.03 -16.51 3.80
C THR A 63 -10.57 -15.55 2.69
N VAL A 64 -10.50 -16.06 1.46
CA VAL A 64 -10.17 -15.30 0.26
C VAL A 64 -11.26 -15.57 -0.77
N ALA A 65 -11.84 -14.50 -1.30
CA ALA A 65 -12.99 -14.59 -2.21
C ALA A 65 -14.12 -15.53 -1.70
N GLY A 66 -14.36 -15.52 -0.36
CA GLY A 66 -15.38 -16.31 0.30
C GLY A 66 -15.04 -17.78 0.59
N HIS A 67 -13.81 -18.23 0.30
CA HIS A 67 -13.38 -19.61 0.48
C HIS A 67 -12.06 -19.71 1.26
N ALA A 68 -11.72 -20.93 1.71
CA ALA A 68 -10.43 -21.18 2.33
C ALA A 68 -9.27 -20.98 1.32
N PRO A 69 -8.11 -20.43 1.76
CA PRO A 69 -6.93 -20.28 0.94
C PRO A 69 -6.52 -21.60 0.24
N GLY A 70 -6.13 -21.50 -1.03
CA GLY A 70 -5.73 -22.65 -1.85
C GLY A 70 -6.88 -23.52 -2.38
N ALA A 71 -8.14 -23.23 -2.05
CA ALA A 71 -9.27 -23.89 -2.67
C ALA A 71 -9.31 -23.64 -4.19
N PRO A 72 -9.71 -24.62 -5.02
CA PRO A 72 -9.76 -24.45 -6.48
C PRO A 72 -10.60 -23.23 -6.93
N ALA A 73 -11.64 -22.90 -6.18
CA ALA A 73 -12.47 -21.71 -6.41
C ALA A 73 -11.70 -20.41 -6.21
N VAL A 74 -10.76 -20.36 -5.24
CA VAL A 74 -9.90 -19.20 -4.98
C VAL A 74 -8.84 -19.04 -6.06
N VAL A 75 -8.14 -20.14 -6.42
CA VAL A 75 -7.01 -20.12 -7.38
C VAL A 75 -7.40 -19.51 -8.73
N ARG A 76 -8.65 -19.65 -9.13
CA ARG A 76 -9.17 -19.07 -10.39
C ARG A 76 -9.49 -17.58 -10.27
N ARG A 77 -9.70 -17.08 -9.07
CA ARG A 77 -10.15 -15.71 -8.78
C ARG A 77 -9.03 -14.81 -8.28
N ILE A 78 -7.84 -15.37 -8.04
CA ILE A 78 -6.68 -14.60 -7.58
C ILE A 78 -5.55 -14.61 -8.59
N GLY A 79 -4.85 -13.48 -8.70
CA GLY A 79 -3.56 -13.36 -9.35
C GLY A 79 -2.49 -13.10 -8.32
N VAL A 80 -1.33 -13.74 -8.46
CA VAL A 80 -0.31 -13.74 -7.40
C VAL A 80 1.06 -13.47 -7.98
N LEU A 81 1.78 -12.53 -7.35
CA LEU A 81 3.21 -12.30 -7.55
C LEU A 81 3.88 -12.25 -6.17
N ILE A 82 4.54 -13.34 -5.77
CA ILE A 82 5.27 -13.45 -4.51
C ILE A 82 6.73 -13.79 -4.81
N GLU A 83 7.66 -13.05 -4.19
CA GLU A 83 9.13 -13.22 -4.32
C GLU A 83 9.70 -13.05 -5.74
N GLY A 84 8.99 -12.31 -6.58
CA GLY A 84 9.41 -12.03 -7.94
C GLY A 84 9.06 -13.12 -8.97
N PRO A 85 9.17 -12.78 -10.24
CA PRO A 85 8.71 -13.63 -11.33
C PRO A 85 9.69 -14.76 -11.65
N GLY A 86 9.29 -16.02 -11.39
CA GLY A 86 10.03 -17.24 -11.72
C GLY A 86 9.79 -17.70 -13.16
N PHE A 87 10.30 -16.96 -14.16
CA PHE A 87 10.13 -17.28 -15.58
C PHE A 87 11.34 -18.00 -16.19
N TYR A 88 11.12 -18.66 -17.31
CA TYR A 88 12.18 -19.30 -18.10
C TYR A 88 13.00 -18.22 -18.84
N PRO A 89 14.29 -18.07 -18.54
CA PRO A 89 15.09 -16.95 -19.06
C PRO A 89 15.35 -17.03 -20.57
N TYR A 90 15.26 -18.22 -21.16
CA TYR A 90 15.47 -18.48 -22.57
C TYR A 90 14.20 -18.39 -23.43
N LEU A 91 13.03 -18.34 -22.81
CA LEU A 91 11.76 -18.04 -23.48
C LEU A 91 11.55 -16.55 -23.63
N SER A 92 10.71 -16.16 -24.60
CA SER A 92 10.22 -14.78 -24.69
C SER A 92 9.24 -14.44 -23.55
N GLY A 93 8.94 -13.16 -23.35
CA GLY A 93 7.87 -12.75 -22.43
C GLY A 93 6.54 -13.41 -22.78
N ARG A 94 6.18 -13.36 -24.08
CA ARG A 94 4.99 -13.98 -24.64
C ARG A 94 4.94 -15.50 -24.40
N ASP A 95 6.04 -16.20 -24.62
CA ASP A 95 6.09 -17.65 -24.42
C ASP A 95 5.99 -18.03 -22.95
N ASN A 96 6.58 -17.26 -22.06
CA ASN A 96 6.43 -17.43 -20.61
C ASN A 96 4.96 -17.34 -20.19
N LEU A 97 4.27 -16.26 -20.61
CA LEU A 97 2.84 -16.12 -20.31
C LEU A 97 1.99 -17.21 -21.00
N ARG A 98 2.34 -17.63 -22.21
CA ARG A 98 1.66 -18.72 -22.92
C ARG A 98 1.70 -20.04 -22.15
N VAL A 99 2.83 -20.37 -21.51
CA VAL A 99 2.95 -21.54 -20.65
C VAL A 99 1.93 -21.48 -19.52
N LEU A 100 1.86 -20.33 -18.82
CA LEU A 100 0.93 -20.15 -17.70
C LEU A 100 -0.53 -20.12 -18.15
N ALA A 101 -0.84 -19.45 -19.26
CA ALA A 101 -2.19 -19.41 -19.83
C ALA A 101 -2.69 -20.82 -20.15
N LYS A 102 -1.84 -21.67 -20.76
CA LYS A 102 -2.19 -23.07 -21.03
C LYS A 102 -2.51 -23.88 -19.78
N TYR A 103 -1.74 -23.70 -18.68
CA TYR A 103 -2.04 -24.35 -17.40
C TYR A 103 -3.38 -23.92 -16.81
N ARG A 104 -3.80 -22.69 -17.08
CA ARG A 104 -5.10 -22.14 -16.62
C ARG A 104 -6.25 -22.43 -17.60
N GLY A 105 -5.98 -23.01 -18.77
CA GLY A 105 -6.98 -23.24 -19.82
C GLY A 105 -7.43 -21.97 -20.53
N LEU A 106 -6.57 -20.94 -20.55
CA LEU A 106 -6.82 -19.63 -21.15
C LEU A 106 -6.33 -19.56 -22.60
N GLY A 107 -6.94 -18.67 -23.38
CA GLY A 107 -6.68 -18.49 -24.79
C GLY A 107 -5.58 -17.48 -25.11
N ARG A 108 -5.44 -17.19 -26.42
CA ARG A 108 -4.50 -16.18 -26.91
C ARG A 108 -4.93 -14.76 -26.51
N ASP A 109 -6.22 -14.49 -26.54
CA ASP A 109 -6.75 -13.16 -26.25
C ASP A 109 -6.48 -12.74 -24.82
N ASP A 110 -6.59 -13.67 -23.85
CA ASP A 110 -6.24 -13.41 -22.44
C ASP A 110 -4.75 -13.05 -22.28
N LEU A 111 -3.89 -13.68 -23.09
CA LEU A 111 -2.45 -13.45 -23.06
C LEU A 111 -2.10 -12.09 -23.66
N GLU A 112 -2.68 -11.75 -24.82
CA GLU A 112 -2.42 -10.46 -25.46
C GLU A 112 -2.95 -9.31 -24.59
N ASP A 113 -4.18 -9.43 -24.05
CA ASP A 113 -4.74 -8.45 -23.09
C ASP A 113 -3.80 -8.24 -21.88
N ALA A 114 -3.24 -9.31 -21.34
CA ALA A 114 -2.30 -9.20 -20.22
C ALA A 114 -0.99 -8.47 -20.61
N LEU A 115 -0.45 -8.73 -21.81
CA LEU A 115 0.76 -8.05 -22.31
C LEU A 115 0.51 -6.56 -22.57
N ASP A 116 -0.64 -6.22 -23.16
CA ASP A 116 -1.03 -4.84 -23.42
C ASP A 116 -1.18 -4.05 -22.11
N ARG A 117 -1.91 -4.62 -21.14
CA ARG A 117 -2.14 -3.97 -19.82
C ARG A 117 -0.86 -3.67 -19.06
N VAL A 118 0.14 -4.54 -19.16
CA VAL A 118 1.44 -4.29 -18.49
C VAL A 118 2.45 -3.53 -19.36
N GLY A 119 2.04 -3.06 -20.55
CA GLY A 119 2.88 -2.27 -21.45
C GLY A 119 4.08 -3.04 -22.00
N LEU A 120 3.92 -4.33 -22.28
CA LEU A 120 4.98 -5.19 -22.79
C LEU A 120 4.68 -5.78 -24.18
N ALA A 121 3.61 -5.37 -24.86
CA ALA A 121 3.22 -5.90 -26.16
C ALA A 121 4.35 -5.79 -27.20
N ASP A 122 4.98 -4.63 -27.33
CA ASP A 122 6.07 -4.36 -28.29
C ASP A 122 7.36 -5.12 -27.98
N ARG A 123 7.53 -5.57 -26.75
CA ARG A 123 8.71 -6.28 -26.26
C ARG A 123 8.43 -7.76 -25.93
N ALA A 124 7.20 -8.22 -26.23
CA ALA A 124 6.71 -9.54 -25.82
C ALA A 124 7.54 -10.68 -26.41
N ASP A 125 8.12 -10.51 -27.59
CA ASP A 125 8.89 -11.53 -28.30
C ASP A 125 10.38 -11.53 -27.94
N ASP A 126 10.84 -10.53 -27.15
CA ASP A 126 12.21 -10.52 -26.60
C ASP A 126 12.37 -11.57 -25.53
N LYS A 127 13.58 -12.13 -25.41
CA LYS A 127 13.90 -13.14 -24.38
C LYS A 127 13.85 -12.54 -22.98
N PHE A 128 13.19 -13.23 -22.04
CA PHE A 128 13.05 -12.76 -20.66
C PHE A 128 14.40 -12.38 -19.99
N ARG A 129 15.48 -13.11 -20.31
CA ARG A 129 16.84 -12.79 -19.79
C ARG A 129 17.30 -11.37 -20.15
N THR A 130 16.79 -10.77 -21.24
CA THR A 130 17.17 -9.43 -21.71
C THR A 130 16.30 -8.33 -21.14
N TYR A 131 15.25 -8.68 -20.39
CA TYR A 131 14.37 -7.72 -19.77
C TYR A 131 15.08 -6.97 -18.63
N SER A 132 14.80 -5.67 -18.51
CA SER A 132 15.15 -4.89 -17.32
C SER A 132 14.39 -5.45 -16.10
N LEU A 133 14.79 -5.06 -14.88
CA LEU A 133 14.09 -5.48 -13.67
C LEU A 133 12.61 -5.04 -13.71
N GLY A 134 12.34 -3.78 -14.11
CA GLY A 134 10.98 -3.27 -14.26
C GLY A 134 10.13 -4.06 -15.27
N MET A 135 10.71 -4.40 -16.44
CA MET A 135 10.03 -5.27 -17.41
C MET A 135 9.73 -6.67 -16.83
N LYS A 136 10.65 -7.24 -16.04
CA LYS A 136 10.45 -8.53 -15.38
C LYS A 136 9.31 -8.45 -14.36
N GLN A 137 9.27 -7.42 -13.55
CA GLN A 137 8.19 -7.19 -12.58
C GLN A 137 6.86 -6.98 -13.29
N ARG A 138 6.80 -6.14 -14.34
CA ARG A 138 5.58 -5.96 -15.14
C ARG A 138 5.10 -7.26 -15.78
N LEU A 139 5.99 -8.10 -16.30
CA LEU A 139 5.60 -9.42 -16.80
C LEU A 139 5.04 -10.31 -15.67
N GLY A 140 5.59 -10.22 -14.46
CA GLY A 140 5.07 -10.88 -13.26
C GLY A 140 3.63 -10.48 -12.93
N VAL A 141 3.36 -9.17 -12.99
CA VAL A 141 2.00 -8.65 -12.85
C VAL A 141 1.11 -9.13 -14.00
N GLY A 142 1.61 -9.15 -15.24
CA GLY A 142 0.90 -9.72 -16.40
C GLY A 142 0.51 -11.18 -16.21
N ALA A 143 1.40 -11.98 -15.63
CA ALA A 143 1.08 -13.38 -15.28
C ALA A 143 0.00 -13.47 -14.19
N ALA A 144 0.03 -12.58 -13.21
CA ALA A 144 -1.00 -12.50 -12.19
C ALA A 144 -2.36 -12.08 -12.79
N LEU A 145 -2.38 -11.24 -13.81
CA LEU A 145 -3.59 -10.76 -14.51
C LEU A 145 -4.28 -11.81 -15.39
N LEU A 146 -3.60 -12.90 -15.78
CA LEU A 146 -4.18 -13.93 -16.64
C LEU A 146 -5.51 -14.45 -16.07
N GLY A 147 -6.56 -14.43 -16.91
CA GLY A 147 -7.91 -14.88 -16.54
C GLY A 147 -8.70 -13.87 -15.71
N ARG A 148 -8.29 -12.61 -15.66
CA ARG A 148 -9.00 -11.48 -15.02
C ARG A 148 -9.43 -11.76 -13.58
N PRO A 149 -8.47 -11.91 -12.65
CA PRO A 149 -8.77 -12.24 -11.25
C PRO A 149 -9.49 -11.09 -10.55
N ASP A 150 -10.33 -11.41 -9.55
CA ASP A 150 -10.98 -10.42 -8.70
C ASP A 150 -9.99 -9.74 -7.74
N LEU A 151 -8.93 -10.48 -7.35
CA LEU A 151 -7.92 -10.05 -6.38
C LEU A 151 -6.50 -10.29 -6.92
N LEU A 152 -5.69 -9.26 -6.91
CA LEU A 152 -4.24 -9.33 -7.14
C LEU A 152 -3.50 -9.26 -5.80
N ILE A 153 -2.60 -10.21 -5.56
CA ILE A 153 -1.72 -10.24 -4.38
C ILE A 153 -0.29 -10.06 -4.87
N LEU A 154 0.30 -8.91 -4.54
CA LEU A 154 1.61 -8.48 -5.04
C LEU A 154 2.58 -8.26 -3.86
N ASP A 155 3.63 -9.07 -3.79
CA ASP A 155 4.63 -8.96 -2.72
C ASP A 155 5.80 -8.10 -3.19
N GLU A 156 5.94 -6.90 -2.60
CA GLU A 156 6.99 -5.92 -2.87
C GLU A 156 7.17 -5.63 -4.38
N PRO A 157 6.11 -5.25 -5.14
CA PRO A 157 6.14 -5.19 -6.61
C PRO A 157 7.11 -4.15 -7.17
N THR A 158 7.50 -3.16 -6.38
CA THR A 158 8.40 -2.05 -6.72
C THR A 158 9.84 -2.27 -6.24
N ASN A 159 10.07 -3.34 -5.46
CA ASN A 159 11.37 -3.56 -4.83
C ASN A 159 12.51 -3.68 -5.87
N GLY A 160 13.56 -2.87 -5.66
CA GLY A 160 14.75 -2.83 -6.51
C GLY A 160 14.59 -2.09 -7.84
N LEU A 161 13.43 -1.47 -8.10
CA LEU A 161 13.23 -0.62 -9.25
C LEU A 161 13.89 0.75 -9.04
N ASP A 162 14.28 1.39 -10.14
CA ASP A 162 14.63 2.79 -10.14
C ASP A 162 13.40 3.69 -9.96
N PRO A 163 13.55 4.99 -9.65
CA PRO A 163 12.41 5.88 -9.41
C PRO A 163 11.40 5.92 -10.55
N GLN A 164 11.85 5.83 -11.80
CA GLN A 164 10.94 5.79 -12.95
C GLN A 164 10.15 4.49 -12.99
N GLY A 165 10.81 3.34 -12.82
CA GLY A 165 10.14 2.03 -12.78
C GLY A 165 9.16 1.90 -11.63
N MET A 166 9.44 2.53 -10.47
CA MET A 166 8.51 2.62 -9.35
C MET A 166 7.26 3.42 -9.72
N ALA A 167 7.42 4.60 -10.37
CA ALA A 167 6.30 5.41 -10.83
C ALA A 167 5.43 4.65 -11.84
N GLU A 168 6.04 4.03 -12.86
CA GLU A 168 5.34 3.21 -13.85
C GLU A 168 4.58 2.03 -13.21
N MET A 169 5.15 1.38 -12.19
CA MET A 169 4.48 0.29 -11.48
C MET A 169 3.28 0.80 -10.66
N ARG A 170 3.38 1.94 -10.02
CA ARG A 170 2.27 2.57 -9.29
C ARG A 170 1.11 2.94 -10.22
N GLU A 171 1.43 3.55 -11.36
CA GLU A 171 0.44 3.86 -12.41
C GLU A 171 -0.27 2.60 -12.88
N LEU A 172 0.48 1.51 -13.14
CA LEU A 172 -0.08 0.22 -13.52
C LEU A 172 -1.04 -0.31 -12.44
N ILE A 173 -0.63 -0.34 -11.18
CA ILE A 173 -1.46 -0.84 -10.05
C ILE A 173 -2.74 0.00 -9.92
N THR A 174 -2.63 1.32 -10.03
CA THR A 174 -3.78 2.24 -9.96
C THR A 174 -4.76 2.00 -11.12
N ALA A 175 -4.24 1.82 -12.34
CA ALA A 175 -5.06 1.52 -13.51
C ALA A 175 -5.81 0.19 -13.35
N LEU A 176 -5.15 -0.87 -12.83
CA LEU A 176 -5.78 -2.16 -12.58
C LEU A 176 -6.90 -2.08 -11.53
N ALA A 177 -6.71 -1.29 -10.48
CA ALA A 177 -7.78 -1.04 -9.51
C ALA A 177 -8.95 -0.25 -10.15
N GLY A 178 -8.65 0.74 -11.01
CA GLY A 178 -9.64 1.47 -11.80
C GLY A 178 -10.46 0.57 -12.73
N ASP A 179 -9.87 -0.52 -13.22
CA ASP A 179 -10.54 -1.56 -14.03
C ASP A 179 -11.38 -2.55 -13.19
N GLY A 180 -11.45 -2.35 -11.86
CA GLY A 180 -12.28 -3.12 -10.95
C GLY A 180 -11.58 -4.27 -10.22
N HIS A 181 -10.27 -4.42 -10.38
CA HIS A 181 -9.50 -5.39 -9.59
C HIS A 181 -9.33 -4.90 -8.14
N THR A 182 -9.38 -5.81 -7.19
CA THR A 182 -8.89 -5.54 -5.84
C THR A 182 -7.39 -5.79 -5.82
N VAL A 183 -6.61 -4.93 -5.18
CA VAL A 183 -5.17 -5.13 -5.06
C VAL A 183 -4.76 -5.16 -3.59
N LEU A 184 -4.12 -6.26 -3.17
CA LEU A 184 -3.42 -6.38 -1.90
C LEU A 184 -1.91 -6.39 -2.19
N LEU A 185 -1.21 -5.32 -1.86
CA LEU A 185 0.23 -5.25 -2.04
C LEU A 185 0.96 -5.16 -0.71
N SER A 186 2.13 -5.78 -0.61
CA SER A 186 3.05 -5.53 0.48
C SER A 186 4.08 -4.48 0.08
N SER A 187 4.49 -3.65 1.04
CA SER A 187 5.61 -2.72 0.88
C SER A 187 6.30 -2.47 2.22
N HIS A 188 7.57 -2.10 2.17
CA HIS A 188 8.29 -1.53 3.30
C HIS A 188 8.44 0.00 3.14
N MET A 189 7.98 0.57 2.03
CA MET A 189 8.07 1.99 1.70
C MET A 189 6.74 2.68 1.95
N LEU A 190 6.73 3.57 2.92
CA LEU A 190 5.55 4.36 3.29
C LEU A 190 5.07 5.27 2.16
N SER A 191 6.01 5.91 1.43
CA SER A 191 5.69 6.80 0.31
C SER A 191 4.85 6.12 -0.76
N GLU A 192 5.15 4.85 -1.09
CA GLU A 192 4.37 4.10 -2.06
C GLU A 192 2.92 3.88 -1.61
N VAL A 193 2.77 3.43 -0.36
CA VAL A 193 1.44 3.18 0.23
C VAL A 193 0.61 4.46 0.28
N GLN A 194 1.25 5.59 0.60
CA GLN A 194 0.60 6.91 0.64
C GLN A 194 0.05 7.36 -0.70
N GLU A 195 0.74 7.03 -1.79
CA GLU A 195 0.40 7.51 -3.12
C GLU A 195 -0.74 6.73 -3.76
N ILE A 196 -0.83 5.42 -3.53
CA ILE A 196 -1.76 4.58 -4.29
C ILE A 196 -2.77 3.79 -3.45
N CYS A 197 -2.56 3.62 -2.12
CA CYS A 197 -3.45 2.79 -1.32
C CYS A 197 -4.62 3.57 -0.73
N ASP A 198 -5.80 2.96 -0.74
CA ASP A 198 -6.98 3.47 -0.05
C ASP A 198 -6.91 3.20 1.45
N ARG A 199 -6.48 1.98 1.80
CA ARG A 199 -6.32 1.51 3.18
C ARG A 199 -4.98 0.82 3.38
N VAL A 200 -4.53 0.80 4.61
CA VAL A 200 -3.26 0.19 5.00
C VAL A 200 -3.38 -0.59 6.30
N GLY A 201 -2.76 -1.76 6.31
CA GLY A 201 -2.47 -2.51 7.53
C GLY A 201 -0.98 -2.40 7.85
N VAL A 202 -0.65 -1.91 9.04
CA VAL A 202 0.73 -1.78 9.52
C VAL A 202 1.09 -3.02 10.33
N ILE A 203 2.11 -3.77 9.90
CA ILE A 203 2.59 -4.97 10.61
C ILE A 203 4.02 -4.76 11.12
N SER A 204 4.27 -5.18 12.36
CA SER A 204 5.61 -5.23 12.95
C SER A 204 5.72 -6.46 13.85
N HIS A 205 6.87 -7.15 13.81
CA HIS A 205 7.14 -8.35 14.60
C HIS A 205 6.00 -9.40 14.57
N GLY A 206 5.40 -9.59 13.41
CA GLY A 206 4.31 -10.54 13.19
C GLY A 206 2.92 -10.06 13.61
N LYS A 207 2.78 -8.88 14.22
CA LYS A 207 1.51 -8.33 14.72
C LYS A 207 1.00 -7.18 13.87
N LEU A 208 -0.30 -7.17 13.60
CA LEU A 208 -0.96 -6.03 12.98
C LEU A 208 -1.14 -4.94 14.04
N LEU A 209 -0.43 -3.82 13.89
CA LEU A 209 -0.45 -2.69 14.85
C LEU A 209 -1.62 -1.75 14.60
N ALA A 210 -1.96 -1.52 13.34
CA ALA A 210 -3.04 -0.64 12.92
C ALA A 210 -3.63 -1.09 11.58
N GLU A 211 -4.91 -0.82 11.39
CA GLU A 211 -5.61 -0.95 10.10
C GLU A 211 -6.54 0.24 9.94
N SER A 212 -6.32 1.06 8.90
CA SER A 212 -7.07 2.30 8.70
C SER A 212 -7.00 2.76 7.24
N THR A 213 -7.77 3.78 6.88
CA THR A 213 -7.54 4.49 5.62
C THR A 213 -6.25 5.29 5.71
N VAL A 214 -5.60 5.51 4.57
CA VAL A 214 -4.40 6.36 4.50
C VAL A 214 -4.71 7.78 5.01
N ALA A 215 -5.92 8.30 4.71
CA ALA A 215 -6.38 9.60 5.18
C ALA A 215 -6.52 9.67 6.71
N GLU A 216 -7.10 8.63 7.34
CA GLU A 216 -7.25 8.56 8.79
C GLU A 216 -5.91 8.44 9.52
N LEU A 217 -4.93 7.68 8.95
CA LEU A 217 -3.59 7.57 9.53
C LEU A 217 -2.81 8.88 9.49
N ARG A 218 -2.99 9.69 8.44
CA ARG A 218 -2.43 11.04 8.40
C ARG A 218 -3.03 11.95 9.47
N GLY A 219 -4.20 11.61 10.00
CA GLY A 219 -4.95 12.42 10.94
C GLY A 219 -5.58 13.66 10.30
N ALA A 220 -6.22 14.50 11.12
CA ALA A 220 -6.76 15.76 10.65
C ALA A 220 -5.62 16.65 10.12
N SER A 221 -5.84 17.28 8.96
CA SER A 221 -4.88 18.24 8.42
C SER A 221 -4.62 19.33 9.45
N SER A 222 -3.35 19.59 9.77
CA SER A 222 -2.94 20.69 10.62
C SER A 222 -2.28 21.78 9.78
N LEU A 223 -2.17 23.00 10.35
CA LEU A 223 -1.36 24.05 9.77
C LEU A 223 -0.13 24.25 10.64
N LEU A 224 1.03 24.44 10.03
CA LEU A 224 2.22 24.95 10.70
C LEU A 224 2.38 26.43 10.37
N LEU A 225 2.43 27.26 11.41
CA LEU A 225 2.63 28.69 11.32
C LEU A 225 3.95 29.06 12.00
N ARG A 226 4.77 29.86 11.30
CA ARG A 226 5.95 30.52 11.89
C ARG A 226 5.78 32.03 11.77
N ALA A 227 5.94 32.73 12.87
CA ALA A 227 5.82 34.18 12.92
C ALA A 227 6.74 34.74 14.00
N GLU A 228 7.09 36.02 13.88
CA GLU A 228 7.92 36.76 14.85
C GLU A 228 7.30 38.12 15.16
N PRO A 229 7.24 38.54 16.43
CA PRO A 229 7.58 37.75 17.63
C PRO A 229 6.49 36.72 17.99
N MET A 230 6.91 35.54 18.46
CA MET A 230 6.01 34.43 18.78
C MET A 230 5.03 34.76 19.92
N GLU A 231 5.44 35.58 20.87
CA GLU A 231 4.62 36.01 22.02
C GLU A 231 3.39 36.83 21.57
N VAL A 232 3.45 37.45 20.40
CA VAL A 232 2.35 38.21 19.79
C VAL A 232 1.51 37.28 18.89
N ALA A 233 2.16 36.45 18.09
CA ALA A 233 1.50 35.58 17.14
C ALA A 233 0.66 34.49 17.82
N PHE A 234 1.17 33.83 18.85
CA PHE A 234 0.51 32.68 19.49
C PHE A 234 -0.86 33.04 20.11
N PRO A 235 -1.01 34.14 20.91
CA PRO A 235 -2.33 34.55 21.37
C PRO A 235 -3.30 34.94 20.23
N ALA A 236 -2.81 35.58 19.18
CA ALA A 236 -3.62 35.97 18.03
C ALA A 236 -4.18 34.71 17.31
N VAL A 237 -3.35 33.68 17.09
CA VAL A 237 -3.78 32.39 16.54
C VAL A 237 -4.84 31.74 17.43
N ARG A 238 -4.61 31.69 18.75
CA ARG A 238 -5.58 31.13 19.72
C ARG A 238 -6.93 31.82 19.69
N GLY A 239 -6.92 33.14 19.50
CA GLY A 239 -8.15 33.94 19.38
C GLY A 239 -9.03 33.49 18.17
N VAL A 240 -8.41 32.99 17.10
CA VAL A 240 -9.13 32.54 15.90
C VAL A 240 -9.59 31.06 15.99
N VAL A 241 -8.71 30.19 16.46
CA VAL A 241 -8.94 28.72 16.38
C VAL A 241 -9.30 28.10 17.73
N GLY A 242 -9.19 28.85 18.83
CA GLY A 242 -9.42 28.37 20.17
C GLY A 242 -8.16 27.79 20.84
N GLU A 243 -8.20 27.75 22.18
CA GLU A 243 -7.03 27.38 22.99
C GLU A 243 -6.50 25.94 22.74
N ARG A 244 -7.40 25.00 22.43
CA ARG A 244 -7.04 23.60 22.27
C ARG A 244 -6.50 23.27 20.88
N ALA A 245 -6.86 24.08 19.89
CA ALA A 245 -6.46 23.83 18.50
C ALA A 245 -5.06 24.37 18.16
N ALA A 246 -4.52 25.33 18.94
CA ALA A 246 -3.20 25.90 18.71
C ALA A 246 -2.18 25.37 19.74
N ILE A 247 -1.17 24.66 19.25
CA ILE A 247 -0.12 24.00 20.04
C ILE A 247 1.23 24.62 19.65
N LEU A 248 1.98 25.10 20.63
CA LEU A 248 3.33 25.59 20.41
C LEU A 248 4.30 24.39 20.33
N THR A 249 5.07 24.33 19.25
CA THR A 249 6.09 23.31 19.01
C THR A 249 7.46 23.93 18.78
N ALA A 250 8.51 23.14 18.74
CA ALA A 250 9.86 23.63 18.44
C ALA A 250 9.98 24.23 17.03
N SER A 251 9.10 23.83 16.09
CA SER A 251 9.09 24.29 14.70
C SER A 251 8.13 25.46 14.42
N GLY A 252 7.31 25.87 15.41
CA GLY A 252 6.32 26.95 15.28
C GLY A 252 5.00 26.63 15.98
N ILE A 253 3.90 27.23 15.53
CA ILE A 253 2.55 27.00 16.03
C ILE A 253 1.89 25.95 15.14
N ARG A 254 1.60 24.76 15.68
CA ARG A 254 0.75 23.75 15.02
C ARG A 254 -0.71 24.06 15.36
N ILE A 255 -1.55 24.02 14.33
CA ILE A 255 -2.98 24.32 14.44
C ILE A 255 -3.76 23.10 13.92
N GLU A 256 -4.55 22.45 14.80
CA GLU A 256 -5.28 21.21 14.49
C GLU A 256 -6.74 21.50 14.11
N GLY A 257 -7.31 20.67 13.20
CA GLY A 257 -8.76 20.65 12.90
C GLY A 257 -9.29 21.85 12.11
N VAL A 258 -8.51 22.41 11.18
CA VAL A 258 -8.74 23.77 10.66
C VAL A 258 -8.87 23.86 9.12
N ASP A 259 -9.74 23.06 8.52
CA ASP A 259 -10.06 23.25 7.12
C ASP A 259 -10.67 24.65 6.88
N GLY A 260 -10.00 25.45 6.03
CA GLY A 260 -10.45 26.79 5.61
C GLY A 260 -10.05 27.96 6.53
N THR A 261 -9.38 27.75 7.67
CA THR A 261 -9.03 28.85 8.60
C THR A 261 -7.71 29.56 8.28
N ALA A 262 -6.88 29.01 7.38
CA ALA A 262 -5.57 29.60 7.05
C ALA A 262 -5.62 31.10 6.72
N PRO A 263 -6.57 31.64 5.91
CA PRO A 263 -6.63 33.08 5.65
C PRO A 263 -7.00 33.93 6.87
N ALA A 264 -7.83 33.39 7.79
CA ALA A 264 -8.22 34.08 9.01
C ALA A 264 -7.07 34.14 10.01
N VAL A 265 -6.35 33.01 10.15
CA VAL A 265 -5.16 32.91 11.00
C VAL A 265 -4.04 33.85 10.52
N ALA A 266 -3.76 33.86 9.19
CA ALA A 266 -2.76 34.73 8.61
C ALA A 266 -3.07 36.21 8.89
N ARG A 267 -4.32 36.65 8.69
CA ARG A 267 -4.75 38.02 8.98
C ARG A 267 -4.61 38.35 10.46
N ALA A 268 -5.07 37.48 11.34
CA ALA A 268 -5.00 37.75 12.78
C ALA A 268 -3.56 37.93 13.28
N VAL A 269 -2.60 37.17 12.74
CA VAL A 269 -1.18 37.31 13.08
C VAL A 269 -0.62 38.66 12.62
N ILE A 270 -0.93 39.05 11.38
CA ILE A 270 -0.48 40.33 10.80
C ILE A 270 -1.14 41.51 11.52
N ASP A 271 -2.45 41.46 11.78
CA ASP A 271 -3.20 42.51 12.49
C ASP A 271 -2.73 42.66 13.92
N ALA A 272 -2.23 41.60 14.55
CA ALA A 272 -1.63 41.66 15.89
C ALA A 272 -0.23 42.28 15.91
N GLY A 273 0.37 42.57 14.76
CA GLY A 273 1.69 43.17 14.63
C GLY A 273 2.85 42.18 14.64
N ALA A 274 2.61 40.93 14.32
CA ALA A 274 3.65 39.95 14.11
C ALA A 274 3.90 39.71 12.61
N ASP A 275 5.15 39.46 12.24
CA ASP A 275 5.56 39.12 10.88
C ASP A 275 5.30 37.63 10.62
N LEU A 276 4.46 37.34 9.65
CA LEU A 276 4.18 35.95 9.22
C LEU A 276 5.30 35.48 8.29
N LEU A 277 6.10 34.50 8.75
CA LEU A 277 7.24 33.98 8.01
C LEU A 277 6.85 32.77 7.16
N GLU A 278 5.96 31.89 7.68
CA GLU A 278 5.53 30.67 7.01
C GLU A 278 4.11 30.30 7.46
N LEU A 279 3.28 29.88 6.51
CA LEU A 279 1.99 29.23 6.78
C LEU A 279 1.80 28.12 5.75
N ARG A 280 1.92 26.89 6.19
CA ARG A 280 1.74 25.72 5.32
C ARG A 280 0.84 24.67 5.96
N ARG A 281 0.26 23.82 5.13
CA ARG A 281 -0.36 22.60 5.64
C ARG A 281 0.74 21.69 6.20
N ASP A 282 0.51 21.22 7.39
CA ASP A 282 1.37 20.29 8.10
C ASP A 282 0.62 18.96 8.19
N GLU A 283 0.80 18.15 7.17
CA GLU A 283 0.29 16.79 7.17
C GLU A 283 1.31 15.95 7.95
N ARG A 284 0.86 15.25 8.99
CA ARG A 284 1.71 14.25 9.64
C ARG A 284 2.17 13.29 8.57
N SER A 285 3.48 13.08 8.46
CA SER A 285 3.98 12.05 7.59
C SER A 285 3.58 10.69 8.16
N LEU A 286 3.20 9.74 7.30
CA LEU A 286 2.96 8.36 7.80
C LEU A 286 4.23 7.78 8.42
N GLU A 287 5.43 8.31 8.08
CA GLU A 287 6.69 7.94 8.73
C GLU A 287 6.70 8.27 10.23
N GLU A 288 6.22 9.47 10.60
CA GLU A 288 6.09 9.85 12.02
C GLU A 288 5.10 8.94 12.74
N VAL A 289 3.94 8.69 12.13
CA VAL A 289 2.91 7.80 12.68
C VAL A 289 3.44 6.36 12.80
N PHE A 290 4.13 5.88 11.77
CA PHE A 290 4.74 4.55 11.76
C PHE A 290 5.84 4.43 12.82
N PHE A 291 6.70 5.45 12.94
CA PHE A 291 7.76 5.47 13.95
C PHE A 291 7.19 5.48 15.38
N GLU A 292 6.16 6.28 15.64
CA GLU A 292 5.46 6.29 16.94
C GLU A 292 4.89 4.90 17.27
N MET A 293 4.26 4.22 16.30
CA MET A 293 3.67 2.89 16.48
C MET A 293 4.71 1.78 16.68
N THR A 294 5.90 1.91 16.08
CA THR A 294 6.93 0.87 16.13
C THR A 294 7.98 1.08 17.22
N SER A 295 8.16 2.32 17.71
CA SER A 295 9.15 2.65 18.76
C SER A 295 8.63 2.47 20.18
N GLY A 296 7.35 2.21 20.38
CA GLY A 296 6.69 2.00 21.67
C GLY A 296 6.66 0.56 22.15
N GLN A 297 7.43 -0.35 21.51
CA GLN A 297 7.47 -1.79 21.87
C GLN A 297 8.82 -2.24 22.39
#